data_19150d082387631bdb86502130c70d20
#
_entry.id   19150d082387631bdb86502130c70d20
#
_cell.length_a   1.000
_cell.length_b   1.000
_cell.length_c   1.000
_cell.angle_alpha   90.00
_cell.angle_beta   90.00
_cell.angle_gamma   90.00
#
_symmetry.space_group_name_H-M   'P 1'
#
loop_
_entity.id
_entity.type
_entity.pdbx_description
1 polymer ?
#
loop_
_entity_poly.entity_id
_entity_poly.type
_entity_poly.pdbx_seq_one_letter_code
_entity_poly.pdbx_strand_id
1 'polypeptide(L)'
;MINWLSFSLLSLFSFTSCSEQKTQHINMSDEKITAGTLLDTATFGTGCFWCTEAIFQRLNGVVKVVSGYSGGSVANPTYEEVCTGTTGHAEACQVIYDSSKISFDELLQVFWKTHDPTTLNRQGNDVGTQYRSVIFYHNNLQKERAEYYKEELNKSGAWDKPIVTAVEPFTNFYSAENYHQDYYNNNPNQMYCRYVIQPKVEKFEKVFKDKLKPGVEADH
;
A
#
# COMPACT_ATOMS: atom_id res chain seq x y z
N MET A 1 -53.12 38.13 -59.40
CA MET A 1 -54.01 36.97 -59.18
C MET A 1 -53.18 35.84 -58.60
N ILE A 2 -53.26 35.65 -57.29
CA ILE A 2 -53.70 34.43 -56.62
C ILE A 2 -52.84 33.20 -56.97
N ASN A 3 -52.02 32.64 -56.10
CA ASN A 3 -52.44 31.63 -55.16
C ASN A 3 -51.31 31.25 -54.13
N TRP A 4 -51.69 31.11 -52.92
CA TRP A 4 -50.95 30.50 -51.80
C TRP A 4 -50.86 28.99 -51.94
N LEU A 5 -49.69 28.42 -51.65
CA LEU A 5 -49.60 27.04 -51.16
C LEU A 5 -48.45 26.91 -50.15
N SER A 6 -48.86 26.70 -48.94
CA SER A 6 -47.99 26.37 -47.75
C SER A 6 -47.29 25.03 -47.97
N PHE A 7 -46.00 24.99 -47.83
CA PHE A 7 -45.27 23.74 -47.60
C PHE A 7 -44.66 23.73 -46.19
N SER A 8 -45.27 22.90 -45.38
CA SER A 8 -44.82 22.57 -44.04
C SER A 8 -43.58 21.70 -44.15
N LEU A 9 -42.44 22.22 -43.71
CA LEU A 9 -41.19 21.43 -43.62
C LEU A 9 -41.07 20.81 -42.22
N LEU A 10 -41.33 19.51 -42.18
CA LEU A 10 -41.17 18.70 -40.97
C LEU A 10 -39.66 18.41 -40.79
N SER A 11 -38.99 19.10 -39.86
CA SER A 11 -37.62 18.84 -39.53
C SER A 11 -37.55 17.64 -38.58
N LEU A 12 -37.02 16.51 -39.08
CA LEU A 12 -36.64 15.36 -38.27
C LEU A 12 -35.36 15.73 -37.50
N PHE A 13 -35.52 15.94 -36.22
CA PHE A 13 -34.38 15.95 -35.28
C PHE A 13 -33.95 14.50 -35.01
N SER A 14 -32.85 14.09 -35.63
CA SER A 14 -32.14 12.87 -35.23
C SER A 14 -31.41 13.10 -33.93
N PHE A 15 -31.91 12.55 -32.84
CA PHE A 15 -31.17 12.45 -31.58
C PHE A 15 -30.08 11.39 -31.74
N THR A 16 -28.83 11.82 -31.93
CA THR A 16 -27.67 10.97 -31.74
C THR A 16 -27.49 10.79 -30.23
N SER A 17 -27.85 9.61 -29.73
CA SER A 17 -27.58 9.16 -28.38
C SER A 17 -26.07 8.98 -28.22
N CYS A 18 -25.41 9.92 -27.54
CA CYS A 18 -24.06 9.78 -27.10
C CYS A 18 -24.11 8.84 -25.87
N SER A 19 -23.66 7.59 -26.04
CA SER A 19 -23.50 6.66 -24.93
C SER A 19 -22.30 7.14 -24.08
N GLU A 20 -22.58 7.78 -22.95
CA GLU A 20 -21.60 7.99 -21.91
C GLU A 20 -21.13 6.62 -21.39
N GLN A 21 -19.92 6.24 -21.78
CA GLN A 21 -19.20 5.19 -21.07
C GLN A 21 -18.88 5.70 -19.66
N LYS A 22 -19.72 5.33 -18.71
CA LYS A 22 -19.41 5.44 -17.26
C LYS A 22 -18.20 4.57 -17.00
N THR A 23 -17.03 5.19 -16.91
CA THR A 23 -15.86 4.59 -16.28
C THR A 23 -16.24 4.33 -14.83
N GLN A 24 -16.47 3.06 -14.50
CA GLN A 24 -16.65 2.65 -13.11
C GLN A 24 -15.29 2.79 -12.42
N HIS A 25 -15.09 3.89 -11.73
CA HIS A 25 -14.10 3.96 -10.67
C HIS A 25 -14.52 2.94 -9.61
N ILE A 26 -13.80 1.82 -9.55
CA ILE A 26 -13.92 0.87 -8.46
C ILE A 26 -13.34 1.56 -7.22
N ASN A 27 -14.22 2.17 -6.44
CA ASN A 27 -13.88 2.67 -5.12
C ASN A 27 -13.62 1.45 -4.22
N MET A 28 -12.34 1.12 -3.98
CA MET A 28 -11.92 0.02 -3.08
C MET A 28 -12.16 0.31 -1.59
N SER A 29 -12.99 1.30 -1.26
CA SER A 29 -13.19 1.77 0.12
C SER A 29 -14.35 1.12 0.89
N ASP A 30 -15.17 0.26 0.26
CA ASP A 30 -16.39 -0.28 0.91
C ASP A 30 -16.43 -1.82 0.95
N GLU A 31 -15.32 -2.49 1.33
CA GLU A 31 -15.46 -3.87 1.78
C GLU A 31 -16.23 -3.86 3.10
N LYS A 32 -17.52 -4.25 3.06
CA LYS A 32 -18.41 -4.36 4.24
C LYS A 32 -17.74 -5.25 5.29
N ILE A 33 -17.29 -4.63 6.39
CA ILE A 33 -16.87 -5.36 7.58
C ILE A 33 -18.10 -6.13 8.08
N THR A 34 -18.14 -7.43 7.84
CA THR A 34 -19.23 -8.30 8.29
C THR A 34 -19.10 -8.58 9.79
N ALA A 35 -20.22 -8.66 10.50
CA ALA A 35 -20.23 -9.04 11.91
C ALA A 35 -19.57 -10.43 12.08
N GLY A 36 -18.45 -10.48 12.83
CA GLY A 36 -17.62 -11.69 13.00
C GLY A 36 -16.19 -11.59 12.47
N THR A 37 -15.82 -10.50 11.80
CA THR A 37 -14.46 -10.24 11.34
C THR A 37 -13.53 -9.99 12.54
N LEU A 38 -12.45 -10.79 12.66
CA LEU A 38 -11.44 -10.62 13.70
C LEU A 38 -10.34 -9.67 13.21
N LEU A 39 -10.60 -8.37 13.33
CA LEU A 39 -9.64 -7.35 12.90
C LEU A 39 -8.45 -7.27 13.86
N ASP A 40 -7.25 -7.24 13.28
CA ASP A 40 -5.99 -6.93 13.95
C ASP A 40 -5.21 -5.91 13.12
N THR A 41 -4.12 -5.38 13.67
CA THR A 41 -3.31 -4.33 13.06
C THR A 41 -1.83 -4.68 13.13
N ALA A 42 -1.13 -4.51 12.00
CA ALA A 42 0.32 -4.56 11.90
C ALA A 42 0.85 -3.23 11.37
N THR A 43 2.06 -2.80 11.77
CA THR A 43 2.66 -1.55 11.29
C THR A 43 4.10 -1.81 10.82
N PHE A 44 4.37 -1.50 9.55
CA PHE A 44 5.62 -1.82 8.86
C PHE A 44 6.22 -0.62 8.16
N GLY A 45 7.55 -0.44 8.32
CA GLY A 45 8.36 0.41 7.47
C GLY A 45 9.29 -0.44 6.61
N THR A 46 9.15 -0.36 5.29
CA THR A 46 9.97 -1.10 4.32
C THR A 46 10.67 -0.18 3.31
N GLY A 47 10.95 1.05 3.70
CA GLY A 47 11.35 2.15 2.82
C GLY A 47 10.15 3.00 2.42
N CYS A 48 10.05 3.37 1.15
CA CYS A 48 8.94 4.20 0.66
C CYS A 48 7.57 3.54 0.93
N PHE A 49 6.69 4.25 1.65
CA PHE A 49 5.36 3.76 2.01
C PHE A 49 4.43 3.55 0.81
N TRP A 50 4.61 4.23 -0.33
CA TRP A 50 3.85 3.94 -1.55
C TRP A 50 4.08 2.50 -2.05
N CYS A 51 5.33 2.01 -1.95
CA CYS A 51 5.65 0.61 -2.28
C CYS A 51 4.98 -0.36 -1.31
N THR A 52 5.07 -0.06 -0.01
CA THR A 52 4.51 -0.87 1.07
C THR A 52 2.99 -0.98 0.94
N GLU A 53 2.31 0.16 0.78
CA GLU A 53 0.87 0.23 0.59
C GLU A 53 0.42 -0.56 -0.64
N ALA A 54 1.07 -0.32 -1.81
CA ALA A 54 0.74 -1.00 -3.06
C ALA A 54 0.80 -2.53 -2.94
N ILE A 55 1.75 -3.05 -2.16
CA ILE A 55 1.91 -4.49 -1.94
C ILE A 55 0.85 -5.02 -0.97
N PHE A 56 0.78 -4.46 0.25
CA PHE A 56 -0.06 -5.03 1.30
C PHE A 56 -1.56 -4.93 1.00
N GLN A 57 -2.01 -3.87 0.32
CA GLN A 57 -3.42 -3.74 -0.04
C GLN A 57 -3.93 -4.80 -1.03
N ARG A 58 -3.04 -5.52 -1.72
CA ARG A 58 -3.37 -6.60 -2.66
C ARG A 58 -3.59 -7.95 -2.00
N LEU A 59 -3.25 -8.09 -0.72
CA LEU A 59 -3.37 -9.36 0.00
C LEU A 59 -4.82 -9.65 0.40
N ASN A 60 -5.26 -10.87 0.16
CA ASN A 60 -6.53 -11.36 0.65
C ASN A 60 -6.53 -11.40 2.19
N GLY A 61 -7.57 -10.88 2.81
CA GLY A 61 -7.65 -10.69 4.26
C GLY A 61 -7.17 -9.32 4.75
N VAL A 62 -6.42 -8.55 3.95
CA VAL A 62 -6.10 -7.16 4.28
C VAL A 62 -7.30 -6.27 3.94
N VAL A 63 -7.84 -5.62 4.98
CA VAL A 63 -9.05 -4.78 4.89
C VAL A 63 -8.68 -3.37 4.47
N LYS A 64 -7.61 -2.81 5.06
CA LYS A 64 -7.18 -1.43 4.81
C LYS A 64 -5.67 -1.30 5.02
N VAL A 65 -5.03 -0.48 4.21
CA VAL A 65 -3.66 -0.02 4.45
C VAL A 65 -3.69 1.51 4.49
N VAL A 66 -2.97 2.08 5.45
CA VAL A 66 -2.85 3.53 5.62
C VAL A 66 -1.38 3.88 5.61
N SER A 67 -0.96 4.72 4.68
CA SER A 67 0.39 5.31 4.65
C SER A 67 0.53 6.40 5.70
N GLY A 68 1.66 6.45 6.41
CA GLY A 68 1.87 7.42 7.48
C GLY A 68 3.27 7.38 8.07
N TYR A 69 3.39 7.95 9.26
CA TYR A 69 4.66 8.17 9.97
C TYR A 69 4.59 7.59 11.37
N SER A 70 5.62 6.84 11.78
CA SER A 70 5.64 6.15 13.07
C SER A 70 7.05 6.11 13.69
N GLY A 71 7.12 5.99 15.02
CA GLY A 71 8.35 5.77 15.77
C GLY A 71 9.18 7.02 16.05
N GLY A 72 8.74 8.21 15.63
CA GLY A 72 9.38 9.49 15.93
C GLY A 72 8.77 10.20 17.12
N SER A 73 9.34 11.36 17.47
CA SER A 73 8.93 12.18 18.62
C SER A 73 8.12 13.42 18.26
N VAL A 74 8.13 13.85 16.99
CA VAL A 74 7.38 15.01 16.54
C VAL A 74 5.91 14.64 16.35
N ALA A 75 5.01 15.38 17.00
CA ALA A 75 3.57 15.15 16.89
C ALA A 75 3.03 15.78 15.59
N ASN A 76 2.18 15.02 14.88
CA ASN A 76 1.55 15.43 13.63
C ASN A 76 2.55 16.02 12.61
N PRO A 77 3.63 15.31 12.27
CA PRO A 77 4.63 15.83 11.35
C PRO A 77 4.06 15.94 9.94
N THR A 78 4.53 16.91 9.18
CA THR A 78 4.30 16.97 7.73
C THR A 78 5.30 16.06 7.00
N TYR A 79 5.00 15.75 5.73
CA TYR A 79 5.91 14.99 4.86
C TYR A 79 7.28 15.68 4.74
N GLU A 80 7.28 16.99 4.54
CA GLU A 80 8.51 17.78 4.42
C GLU A 80 9.37 17.68 5.70
N GLU A 81 8.75 17.75 6.88
CA GLU A 81 9.46 17.60 8.15
C GLU A 81 10.05 16.20 8.30
N VAL A 82 9.31 15.14 7.94
CA VAL A 82 9.81 13.75 7.96
C VAL A 82 10.98 13.58 6.99
N CYS A 83 10.92 14.19 5.81
CA CYS A 83 11.99 14.15 4.81
C CYS A 83 13.29 14.82 5.28
N THR A 84 13.25 15.71 6.28
CA THR A 84 14.49 16.27 6.88
C THR A 84 15.29 15.21 7.64
N GLY A 85 14.67 14.08 8.02
CA GLY A 85 15.27 13.04 8.85
C GLY A 85 15.40 13.39 10.33
N THR A 86 14.91 14.57 10.77
CA THR A 86 15.07 15.06 12.16
C THR A 86 13.90 14.72 13.07
N THR A 87 12.74 14.31 12.52
CA THR A 87 11.55 13.96 13.31
C THR A 87 11.67 12.63 14.05
N GLY A 88 12.60 11.77 13.64
CA GLY A 88 12.75 10.41 14.12
C GLY A 88 11.72 9.42 13.55
N HIS A 89 10.73 9.90 12.78
CA HIS A 89 9.73 9.01 12.16
C HIS A 89 10.31 8.21 11.00
N ALA A 90 9.77 6.98 10.84
CA ALA A 90 9.86 6.25 9.58
C ALA A 90 8.59 6.46 8.77
N GLU A 91 8.72 6.44 7.44
CA GLU A 91 7.60 6.14 6.57
C GLU A 91 7.13 4.72 6.87
N ALA A 92 5.86 4.57 7.22
CA ALA A 92 5.29 3.29 7.61
C ALA A 92 3.87 3.14 7.06
N CYS A 93 3.45 1.88 6.92
CA CYS A 93 2.07 1.55 6.64
C CYS A 93 1.44 0.82 7.81
N GLN A 94 0.27 1.28 8.22
CA GLN A 94 -0.60 0.57 9.14
C GLN A 94 -1.53 -0.35 8.33
N VAL A 95 -1.41 -1.65 8.55
CA VAL A 95 -2.13 -2.71 7.84
C VAL A 95 -3.22 -3.25 8.76
N ILE A 96 -4.47 -2.98 8.46
CA ILE A 96 -5.63 -3.54 9.15
C ILE A 96 -6.06 -4.79 8.40
N TYR A 97 -6.11 -5.93 9.09
CA TYR A 97 -6.36 -7.23 8.46
C TYR A 97 -7.33 -8.09 9.26
N ASP A 98 -8.02 -9.00 8.58
CA ASP A 98 -8.84 -10.05 9.16
C ASP A 98 -7.97 -11.25 9.51
N SER A 99 -7.67 -11.42 10.80
CA SER A 99 -6.78 -12.47 11.30
C SER A 99 -7.32 -13.89 11.10
N SER A 100 -8.60 -14.03 10.72
CA SER A 100 -9.17 -15.32 10.30
C SER A 100 -8.84 -15.69 8.86
N LYS A 101 -8.41 -14.72 8.02
CA LYS A 101 -8.08 -14.93 6.61
C LYS A 101 -6.59 -14.86 6.32
N ILE A 102 -5.86 -14.00 7.02
CA ILE A 102 -4.40 -13.84 6.89
C ILE A 102 -3.79 -13.63 8.26
N SER A 103 -2.77 -14.39 8.58
CA SER A 103 -2.06 -14.31 9.87
C SER A 103 -0.97 -13.23 9.86
N PHE A 104 -0.56 -12.78 11.05
CA PHE A 104 0.60 -11.89 11.19
C PHE A 104 1.89 -12.49 10.61
N ASP A 105 2.08 -13.82 10.75
CA ASP A 105 3.21 -14.53 10.16
C ASP A 105 3.24 -14.46 8.63
N GLU A 106 2.08 -14.52 7.98
CA GLU A 106 1.99 -14.35 6.53
C GLU A 106 2.26 -12.92 6.11
N LEU A 107 1.82 -11.92 6.88
CA LEU A 107 2.23 -10.53 6.66
C LEU A 107 3.74 -10.34 6.83
N LEU A 108 4.36 -10.99 7.83
CA LEU A 108 5.82 -11.00 8.00
C LEU A 108 6.55 -11.66 6.81
N GLN A 109 6.02 -12.74 6.24
CA GLN A 109 6.59 -13.35 5.03
C GLN A 109 6.63 -12.35 3.87
N VAL A 110 5.56 -11.59 3.67
CA VAL A 110 5.51 -10.53 2.66
C VAL A 110 6.51 -9.43 2.99
N PHE A 111 6.54 -8.95 4.23
CA PHE A 111 7.50 -7.95 4.71
C PHE A 111 8.95 -8.34 4.35
N TRP A 112 9.39 -9.53 4.75
CA TRP A 112 10.77 -10.00 4.54
C TRP A 112 11.13 -10.25 3.06
N LYS A 113 10.15 -10.52 2.19
CA LYS A 113 10.36 -10.86 0.78
C LYS A 113 10.31 -9.66 -0.17
N THR A 114 9.77 -8.53 0.27
CA THR A 114 9.44 -7.40 -0.63
C THR A 114 10.36 -6.20 -0.49
N HIS A 115 11.32 -6.22 0.44
CA HIS A 115 12.34 -5.18 0.59
C HIS A 115 13.70 -5.77 0.97
N ASP A 116 14.74 -4.96 0.97
CA ASP A 116 16.06 -5.33 1.46
C ASP A 116 16.18 -4.96 2.96
N PRO A 117 16.18 -5.94 3.88
CA PRO A 117 16.24 -5.68 5.31
C PRO A 117 17.68 -5.45 5.83
N THR A 118 18.70 -5.42 4.95
CA THR A 118 20.11 -5.35 5.32
C THR A 118 20.72 -3.96 5.15
N THR A 119 19.97 -3.00 4.62
CA THR A 119 20.44 -1.64 4.37
C THR A 119 19.95 -0.67 5.45
N LEU A 120 20.90 -0.15 6.24
CA LEU A 120 20.57 0.80 7.30
C LEU A 120 20.15 2.16 6.73
N ASN A 121 18.97 2.66 7.19
CA ASN A 121 18.42 3.96 6.79
C ASN A 121 18.38 4.16 5.26
N ARG A 122 18.06 3.10 4.55
CA ARG A 122 18.06 3.12 3.08
C ARG A 122 17.22 1.98 2.51
N GLN A 123 16.53 2.25 1.39
CA GLN A 123 15.90 1.21 0.59
C GLN A 123 16.09 1.53 -0.91
N GLY A 124 16.97 0.77 -1.58
CA GLY A 124 17.32 1.06 -2.97
C GLY A 124 17.97 2.44 -3.11
N ASN A 125 17.34 3.34 -3.88
CA ASN A 125 17.82 4.71 -4.09
C ASN A 125 17.30 5.70 -3.03
N ASP A 126 16.30 5.32 -2.24
CA ASP A 126 15.76 6.15 -1.18
C ASP A 126 16.68 6.11 0.04
N VAL A 127 17.27 7.25 0.42
CA VAL A 127 18.26 7.38 1.48
C VAL A 127 17.75 8.34 2.55
N GLY A 128 17.77 7.90 3.80
CA GLY A 128 17.34 8.67 4.96
C GLY A 128 16.77 7.79 6.06
N THR A 129 16.75 8.29 7.30
CA THR A 129 16.22 7.56 8.48
C THR A 129 14.75 7.20 8.33
N GLN A 130 13.99 8.00 7.57
CA GLN A 130 12.59 7.74 7.26
C GLN A 130 12.38 6.49 6.41
N TYR A 131 13.39 6.03 5.67
CA TYR A 131 13.32 4.82 4.85
C TYR A 131 13.92 3.58 5.51
N ARG A 132 14.08 3.61 6.85
CA ARG A 132 14.60 2.45 7.58
C ARG A 132 13.63 1.27 7.56
N SER A 133 14.18 0.07 7.58
CA SER A 133 13.42 -1.15 7.79
C SER A 133 13.03 -1.28 9.25
N VAL A 134 11.74 -1.37 9.56
CA VAL A 134 11.22 -1.44 10.93
C VAL A 134 9.87 -2.15 11.01
N ILE A 135 9.67 -2.91 12.09
CA ILE A 135 8.41 -3.50 12.50
C ILE A 135 8.01 -2.85 13.82
N PHE A 136 6.86 -2.17 13.86
CA PHE A 136 6.29 -1.62 15.08
C PHE A 136 5.27 -2.61 15.63
N TYR A 137 5.63 -3.34 16.68
CA TYR A 137 4.75 -4.37 17.24
C TYR A 137 3.69 -3.79 18.16
N HIS A 138 2.46 -4.27 18.04
CA HIS A 138 1.30 -3.85 18.84
C HIS A 138 1.10 -4.70 20.11
N ASN A 139 1.72 -5.89 20.18
CA ASN A 139 1.62 -6.81 21.31
C ASN A 139 2.84 -7.74 21.37
N ASN A 140 2.94 -8.48 22.47
CA ASN A 140 4.09 -9.37 22.70
C ASN A 140 4.18 -10.50 21.66
N LEU A 141 3.07 -11.03 21.19
CA LEU A 141 3.09 -12.08 20.16
C LEU A 141 3.70 -11.55 18.86
N GLN A 142 3.32 -10.37 18.42
CA GLN A 142 3.92 -9.74 17.22
C GLN A 142 5.42 -9.50 17.43
N LYS A 143 5.84 -9.05 18.62
CA LYS A 143 7.26 -8.90 18.94
C LYS A 143 8.01 -10.21 18.80
N GLU A 144 7.56 -11.25 19.51
CA GLU A 144 8.20 -12.57 19.51
C GLU A 144 8.30 -13.16 18.09
N ARG A 145 7.23 -13.02 17.28
CA ARG A 145 7.23 -13.52 15.90
C ARG A 145 8.21 -12.73 15.01
N ALA A 146 8.24 -11.41 15.13
CA ALA A 146 9.15 -10.55 14.37
C ALA A 146 10.63 -10.85 14.70
N GLU A 147 10.95 -10.96 15.98
CA GLU A 147 12.31 -11.30 16.47
C GLU A 147 12.72 -12.71 16.03
N TYR A 148 11.83 -13.70 16.15
CA TYR A 148 12.07 -15.06 15.71
C TYR A 148 12.42 -15.14 14.23
N TYR A 149 11.61 -14.55 13.35
CA TYR A 149 11.88 -14.58 11.91
C TYR A 149 13.15 -13.81 11.55
N LYS A 150 13.42 -12.69 12.19
CA LYS A 150 14.67 -11.94 12.01
C LYS A 150 15.90 -12.81 12.34
N GLU A 151 15.85 -13.53 13.46
CA GLU A 151 16.93 -14.41 13.89
C GLU A 151 17.11 -15.59 12.94
N GLU A 152 16.03 -16.28 12.56
CA GLU A 152 16.07 -17.42 11.64
C GLU A 152 16.56 -17.02 10.24
N LEU A 153 16.15 -15.86 9.74
CA LEU A 153 16.64 -15.35 8.47
C LEU A 153 18.12 -14.99 8.50
N ASN A 154 18.62 -14.43 9.62
CA ASN A 154 20.05 -14.20 9.79
C ASN A 154 20.85 -15.51 9.83
N LYS A 155 20.33 -16.54 10.48
CA LYS A 155 20.97 -17.87 10.54
C LYS A 155 20.95 -18.61 9.21
N SER A 156 19.91 -18.40 8.40
CA SER A 156 19.70 -19.12 7.15
C SER A 156 20.71 -18.76 6.05
N GLY A 157 21.42 -17.62 6.19
CA GLY A 157 22.30 -17.11 5.14
C GLY A 157 21.56 -16.65 3.88
N ALA A 158 20.24 -16.38 3.97
CA ALA A 158 19.45 -15.88 2.85
C ALA A 158 19.90 -14.49 2.37
N TRP A 159 20.66 -13.78 3.21
CA TRP A 159 21.24 -12.48 2.94
C TRP A 159 22.73 -12.49 3.24
N ASP A 160 23.52 -11.85 2.36
CA ASP A 160 24.99 -11.75 2.52
C ASP A 160 25.41 -10.84 3.69
N LYS A 161 24.49 -10.02 4.19
CA LYS A 161 24.70 -9.06 5.26
C LYS A 161 23.68 -9.27 6.38
N PRO A 162 24.02 -8.90 7.62
CA PRO A 162 23.10 -8.98 8.74
C PRO A 162 21.83 -8.14 8.49
N ILE A 163 20.69 -8.66 8.95
CA ILE A 163 19.42 -7.93 8.93
C ILE A 163 19.46 -6.81 9.97
N VAL A 164 19.26 -5.57 9.51
CA VAL A 164 19.25 -4.35 10.33
C VAL A 164 17.85 -3.87 10.69
N THR A 165 16.81 -4.59 10.30
CA THR A 165 15.41 -4.27 10.63
C THR A 165 15.27 -4.06 12.13
N ALA A 166 14.73 -2.90 12.54
CA ALA A 166 14.38 -2.64 13.93
C ALA A 166 13.06 -3.34 14.29
N VAL A 167 12.93 -3.84 15.51
CA VAL A 167 11.68 -4.35 16.09
C VAL A 167 11.37 -3.49 17.30
N GLU A 168 10.45 -2.55 17.14
CA GLU A 168 10.18 -1.48 18.11
C GLU A 168 8.73 -1.53 18.60
N PRO A 169 8.42 -1.07 19.82
CA PRO A 169 7.05 -0.97 20.28
C PRO A 169 6.29 0.08 19.44
N PHE A 170 5.06 -0.22 19.09
CA PHE A 170 4.17 0.77 18.53
C PHE A 170 3.80 1.82 19.59
N THR A 171 4.11 3.08 19.32
CA THR A 171 3.84 4.19 20.24
C THR A 171 2.91 5.25 19.66
N ASN A 172 3.05 5.52 18.37
CA ASN A 172 2.30 6.54 17.66
C ASN A 172 2.20 6.20 16.17
N PHE A 173 1.19 6.76 15.52
CA PHE A 173 1.05 6.75 14.06
C PHE A 173 0.30 8.00 13.63
N TYR A 174 0.87 8.72 12.69
CA TYR A 174 0.27 9.88 12.07
C TYR A 174 0.05 9.57 10.60
N SER A 175 -1.23 9.60 10.16
CA SER A 175 -1.55 9.37 8.75
C SER A 175 -0.85 10.40 7.89
N ALA A 176 -0.22 9.97 6.81
CA ALA A 176 0.29 10.88 5.81
C ALA A 176 -0.86 11.60 5.10
N GLU A 177 -0.54 12.67 4.44
CA GLU A 177 -1.48 13.54 3.73
C GLU A 177 -2.27 12.76 2.67
N ASN A 178 -3.46 13.21 2.34
CA ASN A 178 -4.38 12.49 1.46
C ASN A 178 -3.79 12.16 0.09
N TYR A 179 -2.90 13.01 -0.44
CA TYR A 179 -2.25 12.78 -1.73
C TYR A 179 -1.22 11.63 -1.70
N HIS A 180 -0.85 11.14 -0.52
CA HIS A 180 0.00 9.96 -0.35
C HIS A 180 -0.79 8.65 -0.26
N GLN A 181 -2.09 8.71 0.06
CA GLN A 181 -2.91 7.52 0.22
C GLN A 181 -3.25 6.92 -1.15
N ASP A 182 -3.11 5.59 -1.26
CA ASP A 182 -3.36 4.85 -2.50
C ASP A 182 -2.60 5.42 -3.72
N TYR A 183 -1.37 5.89 -3.46
CA TYR A 183 -0.61 6.68 -4.43
C TYR A 183 -0.36 5.93 -5.73
N TYR A 184 0.03 4.65 -5.65
CA TYR A 184 0.34 3.85 -6.83
C TYR A 184 -0.86 3.70 -7.77
N ASN A 185 -2.04 3.40 -7.23
CA ASN A 185 -3.25 3.22 -8.04
C ASN A 185 -3.76 4.55 -8.63
N ASN A 186 -3.59 5.65 -7.87
CA ASN A 186 -4.01 6.98 -8.32
C ASN A 186 -3.04 7.64 -9.31
N ASN A 187 -1.78 7.17 -9.37
CA ASN A 187 -0.72 7.82 -10.16
C ASN A 187 0.07 6.83 -11.04
N PRO A 188 -0.59 5.94 -11.82
CA PRO A 188 0.09 4.85 -12.54
C PRO A 188 1.11 5.33 -13.57
N ASN A 189 0.96 6.57 -14.07
CA ASN A 189 1.83 7.15 -15.09
C ASN A 189 3.04 7.91 -14.52
N GLN A 190 3.14 8.09 -13.22
CA GLN A 190 4.30 8.72 -12.59
C GLN A 190 5.55 7.86 -12.78
N MET A 191 6.70 8.50 -13.04
CA MET A 191 7.96 7.77 -13.30
C MET A 191 8.34 6.85 -12.15
N TYR A 192 8.21 7.30 -10.89
CA TYR A 192 8.50 6.49 -9.72
C TYR A 192 7.58 5.25 -9.64
N CYS A 193 6.28 5.41 -9.93
CA CYS A 193 5.34 4.29 -9.98
C CYS A 193 5.74 3.26 -11.04
N ARG A 194 6.10 3.71 -12.25
CA ARG A 194 6.44 2.82 -13.37
C ARG A 194 7.79 2.11 -13.19
N TYR A 195 8.81 2.81 -12.70
CA TYR A 195 10.17 2.28 -12.68
C TYR A 195 10.60 1.70 -11.32
N VAL A 196 9.90 2.03 -10.23
CA VAL A 196 10.25 1.55 -8.89
C VAL A 196 9.15 0.68 -8.30
N ILE A 197 7.89 1.16 -8.29
CA ILE A 197 6.80 0.43 -7.62
C ILE A 197 6.31 -0.73 -8.47
N GLN A 198 5.99 -0.51 -9.73
CA GLN A 198 5.42 -1.52 -10.62
C GLN A 198 6.26 -2.81 -10.68
N PRO A 199 7.59 -2.79 -10.88
CA PRO A 199 8.39 -4.01 -10.91
C PRO A 199 8.38 -4.79 -9.58
N LYS A 200 8.25 -4.08 -8.45
CA LYS A 200 8.12 -4.71 -7.13
C LYS A 200 6.76 -5.38 -6.96
N VAL A 201 5.69 -4.70 -7.40
CA VAL A 201 4.32 -5.23 -7.37
C VAL A 201 4.21 -6.47 -8.25
N GLU A 202 4.69 -6.43 -9.49
CA GLU A 202 4.69 -7.57 -10.40
C GLU A 202 5.47 -8.78 -9.84
N LYS A 203 6.64 -8.53 -9.24
CA LYS A 203 7.40 -9.58 -8.57
C LYS A 203 6.65 -10.15 -7.37
N PHE A 204 6.03 -9.29 -6.56
CA PHE A 204 5.22 -9.71 -5.41
C PHE A 204 4.03 -10.57 -5.86
N GLU A 205 3.28 -10.15 -6.85
CA GLU A 205 2.10 -10.87 -7.38
C GLU A 205 2.47 -12.26 -7.91
N LYS A 206 3.64 -12.40 -8.56
CA LYS A 206 4.16 -13.71 -9.00
C LYS A 206 4.53 -14.62 -7.84
N VAL A 207 5.15 -14.08 -6.78
CA VAL A 207 5.63 -14.87 -5.63
C VAL A 207 4.49 -15.26 -4.69
N PHE A 208 3.49 -14.39 -4.53
CA PHE A 208 2.38 -14.56 -3.59
C PHE A 208 1.02 -14.74 -4.27
N LYS A 209 1.00 -15.33 -5.45
CA LYS A 209 -0.17 -15.52 -6.29
C LYS A 209 -1.37 -16.11 -5.53
N ASP A 210 -1.12 -17.06 -4.64
CA ASP A 210 -2.13 -17.74 -3.82
C ASP A 210 -2.68 -16.90 -2.66
N LYS A 211 -2.09 -15.74 -2.39
CA LYS A 211 -2.47 -14.83 -1.31
C LYS A 211 -3.13 -13.54 -1.80
N LEU A 212 -3.31 -13.40 -3.09
CA LEU A 212 -3.90 -12.18 -3.65
C LEU A 212 -5.41 -12.12 -3.45
N LYS A 213 -5.96 -10.92 -3.37
CA LYS A 213 -7.40 -10.68 -3.43
C LYS A 213 -7.97 -11.21 -4.74
N PRO A 214 -9.23 -11.72 -4.75
CA PRO A 214 -9.92 -12.04 -5.99
C PRO A 214 -9.95 -10.83 -6.95
N GLY A 215 -9.60 -11.07 -8.22
CA GLY A 215 -9.55 -10.02 -9.25
C GLY A 215 -8.25 -9.23 -9.32
N VAL A 216 -7.30 -9.47 -8.42
CA VAL A 216 -5.91 -9.03 -8.58
C VAL A 216 -5.20 -10.14 -9.35
N GLU A 217 -5.05 -9.96 -10.66
CA GLU A 217 -4.30 -10.89 -11.50
C GLU A 217 -2.87 -10.36 -11.66
N ALA A 218 -1.89 -11.27 -11.65
CA ALA A 218 -0.54 -10.92 -12.06
C ALA A 218 -0.59 -10.59 -13.56
N ASP A 219 -0.42 -9.32 -13.91
CA ASP A 219 -0.29 -8.90 -15.29
C ASP A 219 0.87 -9.66 -15.95
N HIS A 220 0.56 -10.31 -17.07
CA HIS A 220 1.47 -11.20 -17.81
C HIS A 220 2.39 -10.41 -18.74
#